data_38cc5d5c78ccba5a0cd324c0970c7a6c
#
_entry.id   38cc5d5c78ccba5a0cd324c0970c7a6c
#
_cell.length_a   1.000
_cell.length_b   1.000
_cell.length_c   1.000
_cell.angle_alpha   90.00
_cell.angle_beta   90.00
_cell.angle_gamma   90.00
#
_symmetry.space_group_name_H-M   'P 1'
#
loop_
_entity.id
_entity.type
_entity.pdbx_description
1 polymer ?
#
loop_
_entity_poly.entity_id
_entity_poly.type
_entity_poly.pdbx_seq_one_letter_code
_entity_poly.pdbx_strand_id
1 'polypeptide(L)'
;MKVLVTGATGFIGRQIVSHLNDAGFEVRIASRRPVRPERADDVVQLPGIDAPADAFLAMMDGVTHVVHCAALNNDHGASEADYMAVNGVLTGRLAHAAAARASGRFLYLSSIRAVVGSDFSGAIDEATVPAPQDAYGRSKRDGEIRTLDAYRSAGRSDAAVLRLPPVHGEGMKGNLATLMRLADSALPLPTAALTGTRSLISASAVAAAVLRLLTKPTPLRPIYLAGDRRPAAISEIIAAFRRGFGRPPRRVAVPAAPMRMAATLFGKGRAWQALTATQICDPSLLASEGWVPETDTLEQLAELARRNHSRAAQAR
;
A
#
# COMPACT_ATOMS: atom_id res chain seq x y z
N MET A 1 4.89 -15.21 19.95
CA MET A 1 5.89 -14.66 19.00
C MET A 1 5.67 -13.15 18.93
N LYS A 2 6.75 -12.37 19.00
CA LYS A 2 6.71 -10.90 18.99
C LYS A 2 6.97 -10.36 17.59
N VAL A 3 6.07 -9.50 17.10
CA VAL A 3 6.17 -8.85 15.77
C VAL A 3 6.41 -7.36 15.94
N LEU A 4 7.53 -6.86 15.43
CA LEU A 4 7.78 -5.42 15.35
C LEU A 4 7.09 -4.86 14.11
N VAL A 5 6.25 -3.84 14.30
CA VAL A 5 5.54 -3.16 13.23
C VAL A 5 5.95 -1.70 13.16
N THR A 6 6.55 -1.27 12.06
CA THR A 6 6.77 0.15 11.77
C THR A 6 5.61 0.72 10.97
N GLY A 7 5.30 2.00 11.14
CA GLY A 7 4.14 2.60 10.46
C GLY A 7 2.79 2.09 10.98
N ALA A 8 2.75 1.50 12.16
CA ALA A 8 1.58 0.92 12.81
C ALA A 8 0.40 1.90 12.99
N THR A 9 0.69 3.19 13.18
CA THR A 9 -0.34 4.24 13.32
C THR A 9 -0.92 4.71 11.99
N GLY A 10 -0.34 4.25 10.88
CA GLY A 10 -0.79 4.56 9.53
C GLY A 10 -2.05 3.78 9.13
N PHE A 11 -2.60 4.14 7.98
CA PHE A 11 -3.81 3.55 7.41
C PHE A 11 -3.75 2.01 7.29
N ILE A 12 -2.70 1.46 6.67
CA ILE A 12 -2.51 0.01 6.53
C ILE A 12 -2.02 -0.61 7.86
N GLY A 13 -1.09 0.08 8.53
CA GLY A 13 -0.46 -0.45 9.74
C GLY A 13 -1.44 -0.76 10.86
N ARG A 14 -2.49 0.04 11.05
CA ARG A 14 -3.55 -0.23 12.03
C ARG A 14 -4.28 -1.54 11.77
N GLN A 15 -4.57 -1.85 10.50
CA GLN A 15 -5.19 -3.12 10.13
C GLN A 15 -4.27 -4.31 10.38
N ILE A 16 -2.96 -4.14 10.09
CA ILE A 16 -1.96 -5.17 10.36
C ILE A 16 -1.86 -5.45 11.86
N VAL A 17 -1.76 -4.41 12.70
CA VAL A 17 -1.73 -4.56 14.17
C VAL A 17 -2.97 -5.28 14.67
N SER A 18 -4.16 -4.91 14.20
CA SER A 18 -5.41 -5.60 14.58
C SER A 18 -5.36 -7.09 14.24
N HIS A 19 -5.03 -7.43 12.99
CA HIS A 19 -4.98 -8.84 12.56
C HIS A 19 -3.92 -9.66 13.30
N LEU A 20 -2.77 -9.07 13.62
CA LEU A 20 -1.72 -9.74 14.39
C LEU A 20 -2.16 -10.02 15.84
N ASN A 21 -2.81 -9.05 16.50
CA ASN A 21 -3.35 -9.23 17.84
C ASN A 21 -4.46 -10.28 17.86
N ASP A 22 -5.39 -10.23 16.89
CA ASP A 22 -6.49 -11.19 16.76
C ASP A 22 -5.96 -12.63 16.50
N ALA A 23 -4.76 -12.74 15.90
CA ALA A 23 -4.06 -14.02 15.70
C ALA A 23 -3.13 -14.42 16.88
N GLY A 24 -3.12 -13.69 17.99
CA GLY A 24 -2.38 -14.01 19.19
C GLY A 24 -0.88 -13.66 19.16
N PHE A 25 -0.45 -12.76 18.26
CA PHE A 25 0.90 -12.23 18.27
C PHE A 25 1.04 -11.09 19.29
N GLU A 26 2.16 -11.05 19.99
CA GLU A 26 2.59 -9.87 20.74
C GLU A 26 3.10 -8.81 19.77
N VAL A 27 2.57 -7.59 19.82
CA VAL A 27 2.92 -6.53 18.88
C VAL A 27 3.76 -5.44 19.54
N ARG A 28 4.97 -5.24 19.03
CA ARG A 28 5.81 -4.06 19.31
C ARG A 28 5.63 -3.03 18.21
N ILE A 29 5.26 -1.81 18.56
CA ILE A 29 5.15 -0.70 17.62
C ILE A 29 6.42 0.14 17.64
N ALA A 30 7.07 0.33 16.48
CA ALA A 30 8.14 1.30 16.33
C ALA A 30 7.60 2.59 15.68
N SER A 31 7.67 3.70 16.42
CA SER A 31 7.14 5.01 15.98
C SER A 31 8.14 6.14 16.21
N ARG A 32 8.20 7.10 15.27
CA ARG A 32 9.00 8.34 15.41
C ARG A 32 8.42 9.32 16.42
N ARG A 33 7.13 9.24 16.71
CA ARG A 33 6.42 10.10 17.65
C ARG A 33 5.87 9.27 18.79
N PRO A 34 5.77 9.82 19.99
CA PRO A 34 5.08 9.14 21.08
C PRO A 34 3.66 8.78 20.63
N VAL A 35 3.31 7.53 20.80
CA VAL A 35 1.97 7.00 20.52
C VAL A 35 1.46 6.27 21.73
N ARG A 36 0.16 6.35 22.01
CA ARG A 36 -0.55 5.52 22.98
C ARG A 36 -1.48 4.61 22.18
N PRO A 37 -1.00 3.48 21.69
CA PRO A 37 -1.85 2.59 20.91
C PRO A 37 -2.79 1.83 21.87
N GLU A 38 -4.03 1.74 21.49
CA GLU A 38 -5.05 0.97 22.23
C GLU A 38 -4.79 -0.55 22.15
N ARG A 39 -3.92 -0.99 21.26
CA ARG A 39 -3.66 -2.39 20.92
C ARG A 39 -2.17 -2.67 20.64
N ALA A 40 -1.28 -2.25 21.50
CA ALA A 40 0.12 -2.68 21.44
C ALA A 40 0.62 -3.05 22.83
N ASP A 41 1.33 -4.15 22.88
CA ASP A 41 1.93 -4.64 24.11
C ASP A 41 3.18 -3.84 24.46
N ASP A 42 3.82 -3.24 23.45
CA ASP A 42 5.10 -2.56 23.62
C ASP A 42 5.28 -1.46 22.55
N VAL A 43 5.86 -0.33 22.92
CA VAL A 43 6.14 0.80 22.03
C VAL A 43 7.58 1.23 22.17
N VAL A 44 8.30 1.25 21.06
CA VAL A 44 9.68 1.72 21.00
C VAL A 44 9.83 2.90 20.06
N GLN A 45 10.82 3.73 20.29
CA GLN A 45 11.13 4.81 19.37
C GLN A 45 11.80 4.24 18.11
N LEU A 46 11.26 4.58 16.93
CA LEU A 46 11.93 4.31 15.67
C LEU A 46 13.15 5.26 15.56
N PRO A 47 14.39 4.72 15.48
CA PRO A 47 15.58 5.55 15.36
C PRO A 47 15.55 6.45 14.12
N GLY A 48 16.17 7.62 14.23
CA GLY A 48 16.40 8.49 13.07
C GLY A 48 17.35 7.85 12.07
N ILE A 49 17.36 8.36 10.84
CA ILE A 49 18.17 7.80 9.76
C ILE A 49 19.69 7.84 10.09
N ASP A 50 20.13 8.85 10.86
CA ASP A 50 21.52 9.04 11.25
C ASP A 50 21.87 8.43 12.61
N ALA A 51 20.91 7.76 13.27
CA ALA A 51 21.14 7.13 14.54
C ALA A 51 22.21 6.02 14.44
N PRO A 52 22.98 5.71 15.49
CA PRO A 52 23.97 4.63 15.46
C PRO A 52 23.30 3.26 15.20
N ALA A 53 24.07 2.30 14.68
CA ALA A 53 23.57 0.95 14.39
C ALA A 53 22.97 0.26 15.62
N ASP A 54 23.57 0.45 16.79
CA ASP A 54 23.13 -0.15 18.04
C ASP A 54 21.70 0.26 18.43
N ALA A 55 21.25 1.47 18.07
CA ALA A 55 19.88 1.90 18.31
C ALA A 55 18.86 1.04 17.51
N PHE A 56 19.21 0.65 16.29
CA PHE A 56 18.40 -0.25 15.48
C PHE A 56 18.44 -1.70 16.00
N LEU A 57 19.61 -2.14 16.48
CA LEU A 57 19.77 -3.47 17.06
C LEU A 57 18.97 -3.62 18.37
N ALA A 58 19.04 -2.63 19.25
CA ALA A 58 18.28 -2.61 20.51
C ALA A 58 16.76 -2.69 20.30
N MET A 59 16.24 -2.04 19.24
CA MET A 59 14.83 -2.11 18.91
C MET A 59 14.37 -3.53 18.55
N MET A 60 15.28 -4.40 18.11
CA MET A 60 15.02 -5.80 17.72
C MET A 60 15.08 -6.78 18.88
N ASP A 61 15.39 -6.37 20.11
CA ASP A 61 15.52 -7.30 21.24
C ASP A 61 14.20 -8.03 21.52
N GLY A 62 14.26 -9.37 21.51
CA GLY A 62 13.11 -10.25 21.69
C GLY A 62 12.13 -10.30 20.49
N VAL A 63 12.43 -9.61 19.38
CA VAL A 63 11.59 -9.61 18.19
C VAL A 63 11.79 -10.90 17.40
N THR A 64 10.67 -11.56 17.05
CA THR A 64 10.65 -12.71 16.15
C THR A 64 10.53 -12.27 14.70
N HIS A 65 9.52 -11.47 14.38
CA HIS A 65 9.22 -11.02 13.02
C HIS A 65 9.19 -9.50 12.91
N VAL A 66 9.42 -8.98 11.71
CA VAL A 66 9.32 -7.55 11.40
C VAL A 66 8.36 -7.31 10.24
N VAL A 67 7.43 -6.36 10.39
CA VAL A 67 6.59 -5.85 9.32
C VAL A 67 6.87 -4.37 9.12
N HIS A 68 7.50 -4.03 8.00
CA HIS A 68 7.89 -2.67 7.70
C HIS A 68 6.87 -2.01 6.74
N CYS A 69 5.94 -1.25 7.32
CA CYS A 69 4.94 -0.47 6.57
C CYS A 69 5.17 1.05 6.63
N ALA A 70 6.14 1.53 7.42
CA ALA A 70 6.48 2.94 7.43
C ALA A 70 7.02 3.36 6.06
N ALA A 71 6.48 4.41 5.50
CA ALA A 71 6.94 4.98 4.23
C ALA A 71 6.57 6.47 4.15
N LEU A 72 7.35 7.22 3.41
CA LEU A 72 6.97 8.51 2.90
C LEU A 72 6.16 8.27 1.62
N ASN A 73 4.85 8.57 1.66
CA ASN A 73 3.94 8.44 0.52
C ASN A 73 3.66 9.82 -0.04
N ASN A 74 3.40 9.92 -1.34
CA ASN A 74 2.97 11.09 -2.11
C ASN A 74 2.76 12.36 -1.27
N ASP A 75 3.87 12.87 -0.71
CA ASP A 75 3.92 14.14 -0.02
C ASP A 75 4.41 15.20 -1.01
N HIS A 76 3.54 16.13 -1.35
CA HIS A 76 3.83 17.16 -2.37
C HIS A 76 4.96 18.13 -1.96
N GLY A 77 5.39 18.10 -0.70
CA GLY A 77 6.51 18.90 -0.19
C GLY A 77 7.84 18.15 -0.13
N ALA A 78 7.85 16.84 -0.33
CA ALA A 78 9.04 16.01 -0.16
C ALA A 78 9.92 16.00 -1.42
N SER A 79 11.22 16.14 -1.22
CA SER A 79 12.22 15.99 -2.28
C SER A 79 12.48 14.51 -2.61
N GLU A 80 13.16 14.24 -3.72
CA GLU A 80 13.60 12.87 -4.05
C GLU A 80 14.57 12.34 -2.98
N ALA A 81 15.41 13.19 -2.42
CA ALA A 81 16.31 12.83 -1.34
C ALA A 81 15.54 12.38 -0.07
N ASP A 82 14.43 13.04 0.26
CA ASP A 82 13.59 12.65 1.40
C ASP A 82 12.95 11.27 1.16
N TYR A 83 12.46 11.01 -0.05
CA TYR A 83 11.95 9.69 -0.42
C TYR A 83 13.02 8.61 -0.30
N MET A 84 14.23 8.86 -0.84
CA MET A 84 15.34 7.91 -0.77
C MET A 84 15.80 7.68 0.67
N ALA A 85 15.87 8.74 1.46
CA ALA A 85 16.23 8.66 2.87
C ALA A 85 15.26 7.75 3.67
N VAL A 86 13.95 7.98 3.53
CA VAL A 86 12.94 7.28 4.34
C VAL A 86 12.62 5.89 3.77
N ASN A 87 12.35 5.78 2.47
CA ASN A 87 11.88 4.54 1.87
C ASN A 87 13.04 3.59 1.48
N GLY A 88 14.22 4.13 1.23
CA GLY A 88 15.41 3.37 0.86
C GLY A 88 16.33 3.13 2.05
N VAL A 89 17.05 4.18 2.48
CA VAL A 89 18.13 4.05 3.47
C VAL A 89 17.64 3.57 4.83
N LEU A 90 16.58 4.18 5.39
CA LEU A 90 16.01 3.75 6.66
C LEU A 90 15.50 2.30 6.59
N THR A 91 14.86 1.92 5.48
CA THR A 91 14.42 0.54 5.23
C THR A 91 15.60 -0.44 5.25
N GLY A 92 16.71 -0.09 4.58
CA GLY A 92 17.93 -0.89 4.60
C GLY A 92 18.52 -1.07 5.99
N ARG A 93 18.58 0.00 6.78
CA ARG A 93 19.07 -0.06 8.17
C ARG A 93 18.22 -0.96 9.07
N LEU A 94 16.89 -0.87 8.91
CA LEU A 94 15.95 -1.76 9.62
C LEU A 94 16.15 -3.22 9.19
N ALA A 95 16.30 -3.47 7.89
CA ALA A 95 16.50 -4.82 7.39
C ALA A 95 17.82 -5.43 7.88
N HIS A 96 18.91 -4.66 7.91
CA HIS A 96 20.19 -5.13 8.46
C HIS A 96 20.08 -5.47 9.95
N ALA A 97 19.46 -4.62 10.76
CA ALA A 97 19.25 -4.89 12.18
C ALA A 97 18.38 -6.12 12.42
N ALA A 98 17.30 -6.26 11.64
CA ALA A 98 16.42 -7.42 11.70
C ALA A 98 17.12 -8.70 11.25
N ALA A 99 17.91 -8.66 10.18
CA ALA A 99 18.69 -9.82 9.72
C ALA A 99 19.70 -10.32 10.76
N ALA A 100 20.25 -9.39 11.58
CA ALA A 100 21.20 -9.70 12.63
C ALA A 100 20.56 -10.20 13.93
N ARG A 101 19.33 -9.78 14.29
CA ARG A 101 18.74 -9.99 15.61
C ARG A 101 17.39 -10.69 15.62
N ALA A 102 16.51 -10.43 14.65
CA ALA A 102 15.22 -11.08 14.58
C ALA A 102 15.36 -12.53 14.11
N SER A 103 14.71 -13.47 14.78
CA SER A 103 14.85 -14.91 14.48
C SER A 103 13.98 -15.39 13.34
N GLY A 104 12.99 -14.60 12.90
CA GLY A 104 12.02 -14.97 11.87
C GLY A 104 11.99 -13.97 10.72
N ARG A 105 10.82 -13.80 10.13
CA ARG A 105 10.61 -13.16 8.83
C ARG A 105 10.63 -11.64 8.88
N PHE A 106 11.09 -11.03 7.80
CA PHE A 106 10.97 -9.60 7.52
C PHE A 106 10.05 -9.39 6.31
N LEU A 107 8.97 -8.65 6.48
CA LEU A 107 8.06 -8.30 5.40
C LEU A 107 8.12 -6.79 5.14
N TYR A 108 8.50 -6.42 3.92
CA TYR A 108 8.53 -5.04 3.47
C TYR A 108 7.31 -4.74 2.59
N LEU A 109 6.46 -3.81 2.99
CA LEU A 109 5.35 -3.35 2.16
C LEU A 109 5.87 -2.35 1.12
N SER A 110 5.89 -2.81 -0.11
CA SER A 110 6.28 -2.02 -1.29
C SER A 110 5.04 -1.59 -2.09
N SER A 111 5.24 -1.19 -3.32
CA SER A 111 4.21 -0.70 -4.23
C SER A 111 4.47 -1.18 -5.65
N ILE A 112 3.43 -1.33 -6.46
CA ILE A 112 3.59 -1.51 -7.91
C ILE A 112 4.33 -0.34 -8.56
N ARG A 113 4.38 0.83 -7.89
CA ARG A 113 5.19 1.98 -8.36
C ARG A 113 6.69 1.67 -8.36
N ALA A 114 7.17 0.73 -7.56
CA ALA A 114 8.55 0.24 -7.61
C ALA A 114 8.88 -0.49 -8.92
N VAL A 115 7.85 -0.86 -9.69
CA VAL A 115 7.98 -1.64 -10.93
C VAL A 115 7.56 -0.82 -12.14
N VAL A 116 6.42 -0.13 -12.09
CA VAL A 116 5.85 0.54 -13.26
C VAL A 116 5.43 1.98 -12.97
N GLY A 117 5.43 2.81 -14.00
CA GLY A 117 4.89 4.18 -13.96
C GLY A 117 3.36 4.22 -13.88
N SER A 118 2.81 5.43 -13.66
CA SER A 118 1.36 5.63 -13.57
C SER A 118 0.64 5.48 -14.91
N ASP A 119 1.35 5.61 -16.01
CA ASP A 119 0.90 5.52 -17.41
C ASP A 119 1.11 4.13 -18.02
N PHE A 120 1.76 3.21 -17.30
CA PHE A 120 1.91 1.82 -17.75
C PHE A 120 0.54 1.17 -17.98
N SER A 121 0.42 0.42 -19.07
CA SER A 121 -0.75 -0.39 -19.36
C SER A 121 -0.34 -1.84 -19.60
N GLY A 122 -0.89 -2.75 -18.80
CA GLY A 122 -0.62 -4.18 -18.90
C GLY A 122 -0.84 -4.92 -17.59
N ALA A 123 -0.53 -6.21 -17.64
CA ALA A 123 -0.43 -7.05 -16.46
C ALA A 123 0.92 -6.84 -15.76
N ILE A 124 0.91 -6.97 -14.44
CA ILE A 124 2.06 -6.83 -13.56
C ILE A 124 2.11 -8.10 -12.71
N ASP A 125 3.26 -8.75 -12.71
CA ASP A 125 3.57 -9.93 -11.91
C ASP A 125 4.92 -9.76 -11.19
N GLU A 126 5.37 -10.79 -10.49
CA GLU A 126 6.65 -10.77 -9.78
C GLU A 126 7.85 -10.73 -10.72
N ALA A 127 7.71 -11.23 -11.97
CA ALA A 127 8.76 -11.26 -12.99
C ALA A 127 8.85 -9.96 -13.80
N THR A 128 7.86 -9.05 -13.67
CA THR A 128 7.86 -7.78 -14.39
C THR A 128 9.10 -6.97 -14.07
N VAL A 129 9.86 -6.62 -15.11
CA VAL A 129 11.13 -5.90 -14.97
C VAL A 129 10.88 -4.50 -14.38
N PRO A 130 11.54 -4.13 -13.27
CA PRO A 130 11.32 -2.84 -12.64
C PRO A 130 11.83 -1.66 -13.48
N ALA A 131 10.92 -0.71 -13.75
CA ALA A 131 11.19 0.55 -14.44
C ALA A 131 10.42 1.71 -13.76
N PRO A 132 10.72 2.05 -12.47
CA PRO A 132 10.01 3.09 -11.74
C PRO A 132 10.23 4.46 -12.36
N GLN A 133 9.17 5.25 -12.51
CA GLN A 133 9.21 6.53 -13.23
C GLN A 133 9.20 7.77 -12.33
N ASP A 134 8.82 7.62 -11.07
CA ASP A 134 8.77 8.74 -10.13
C ASP A 134 9.67 8.50 -8.90
N ALA A 135 9.95 9.57 -8.15
CA ALA A 135 10.83 9.52 -6.97
C ALA A 135 10.31 8.53 -5.91
N TYR A 136 8.99 8.46 -5.71
CA TYR A 136 8.39 7.49 -4.81
C TYR A 136 8.65 6.05 -5.27
N GLY A 137 8.40 5.75 -6.54
CA GLY A 137 8.64 4.41 -7.10
C GLY A 137 10.11 4.01 -7.02
N ARG A 138 11.04 4.92 -7.38
CA ARG A 138 12.48 4.67 -7.26
C ARG A 138 12.90 4.40 -5.82
N SER A 139 12.39 5.17 -4.86
CA SER A 139 12.71 4.96 -3.45
C SER A 139 12.15 3.66 -2.88
N LYS A 140 10.93 3.25 -3.31
CA LYS A 140 10.37 1.95 -2.94
C LYS A 140 11.20 0.81 -3.53
N ARG A 141 11.66 0.95 -4.77
CA ARG A 141 12.55 -0.03 -5.40
C ARG A 141 13.89 -0.13 -4.68
N ASP A 142 14.49 0.98 -4.27
CA ASP A 142 15.72 0.98 -3.48
C ASP A 142 15.52 0.25 -2.14
N GLY A 143 14.39 0.46 -1.47
CA GLY A 143 14.03 -0.26 -0.25
C GLY A 143 13.86 -1.77 -0.46
N GLU A 144 13.29 -2.21 -1.60
CA GLU A 144 13.21 -3.63 -1.98
C GLU A 144 14.60 -4.25 -2.07
N ILE A 145 15.50 -3.60 -2.82
CA ILE A 145 16.87 -4.07 -3.05
C ILE A 145 17.61 -4.18 -1.71
N ARG A 146 17.60 -3.10 -0.91
CA ARG A 146 18.28 -3.08 0.40
C ARG A 146 17.75 -4.11 1.37
N THR A 147 16.45 -4.37 1.35
CA THR A 147 15.82 -5.40 2.21
C THR A 147 16.34 -6.79 1.85
N LEU A 148 16.28 -7.14 0.59
CA LEU A 148 16.69 -8.46 0.13
C LEU A 148 18.21 -8.68 0.24
N ASP A 149 19.00 -7.63 -0.02
CA ASP A 149 20.46 -7.68 0.10
C ASP A 149 20.92 -7.82 1.56
N ALA A 150 20.26 -7.13 2.52
CA ALA A 150 20.58 -7.24 3.94
C ALA A 150 20.44 -8.70 4.42
N TYR A 151 19.37 -9.37 4.04
CA TYR A 151 19.13 -10.77 4.41
C TYR A 151 20.06 -11.72 3.69
N ARG A 152 20.29 -11.51 2.39
CA ARG A 152 21.25 -12.31 1.62
C ARG A 152 22.66 -12.21 2.20
N SER A 153 23.12 -11.02 2.56
CA SER A 153 24.43 -10.79 3.16
C SER A 153 24.59 -11.45 4.54
N ALA A 154 23.47 -11.66 5.25
CA ALA A 154 23.44 -12.43 6.50
C ALA A 154 23.27 -13.94 6.31
N GLY A 155 23.32 -14.44 5.08
CA GLY A 155 23.08 -15.85 4.76
C GLY A 155 21.63 -16.31 4.96
N ARG A 156 20.66 -15.38 4.94
CA ARG A 156 19.24 -15.59 5.25
C ARG A 156 18.37 -15.38 4.00
N SER A 157 17.24 -16.09 3.93
CA SER A 157 16.25 -15.99 2.84
C SER A 157 14.81 -15.76 3.33
N ASP A 158 14.65 -15.37 4.59
CA ASP A 158 13.35 -15.18 5.24
C ASP A 158 12.87 -13.70 5.25
N ALA A 159 13.34 -12.92 4.28
CA ALA A 159 12.75 -11.62 3.93
C ALA A 159 11.92 -11.71 2.66
N ALA A 160 10.81 -10.95 2.63
CA ALA A 160 10.01 -10.80 1.43
C ALA A 160 9.50 -9.36 1.26
N VAL A 161 9.31 -9.00 0.01
CA VAL A 161 8.68 -7.77 -0.45
C VAL A 161 7.24 -8.08 -0.88
N LEU A 162 6.29 -7.32 -0.36
CA LEU A 162 4.89 -7.37 -0.77
C LEU A 162 4.56 -6.10 -1.57
N ARG A 163 4.45 -6.22 -2.88
CA ARG A 163 4.07 -5.12 -3.78
C ARG A 163 2.56 -4.94 -3.81
N LEU A 164 2.11 -3.74 -3.53
CA LEU A 164 0.70 -3.42 -3.40
C LEU A 164 0.22 -2.52 -4.54
N PRO A 165 -0.97 -2.79 -5.13
CA PRO A 165 -1.72 -1.82 -5.93
C PRO A 165 -2.28 -0.72 -5.01
N PRO A 166 -3.07 0.25 -5.53
CA PRO A 166 -3.76 1.21 -4.70
C PRO A 166 -4.62 0.53 -3.63
N VAL A 167 -4.37 0.89 -2.36
CA VAL A 167 -5.04 0.31 -1.20
C VAL A 167 -6.24 1.16 -0.82
N HIS A 168 -7.40 0.54 -0.62
CA HIS A 168 -8.61 1.20 -0.14
C HIS A 168 -8.98 0.82 1.29
N GLY A 169 -9.79 1.67 1.93
CA GLY A 169 -10.28 1.48 3.30
C GLY A 169 -10.37 2.79 4.07
N GLU A 170 -10.75 2.71 5.33
CA GLU A 170 -10.92 3.88 6.19
C GLU A 170 -9.59 4.62 6.43
N GLY A 171 -9.57 5.92 6.13
CA GLY A 171 -8.37 6.75 6.24
C GLY A 171 -7.45 6.69 5.01
N MET A 172 -7.90 6.10 3.89
CA MET A 172 -7.15 6.10 2.62
C MET A 172 -6.83 7.53 2.17
N LYS A 173 -5.70 7.66 1.48
CA LYS A 173 -5.19 8.94 0.93
C LYS A 173 -4.92 8.81 -0.57
N GLY A 174 -4.47 9.92 -1.19
CA GLY A 174 -4.05 9.93 -2.59
C GLY A 174 -5.22 9.84 -3.58
N ASN A 175 -4.96 9.22 -4.74
CA ASN A 175 -5.85 9.25 -5.89
C ASN A 175 -7.25 8.64 -5.61
N LEU A 176 -7.34 7.54 -4.87
CA LEU A 176 -8.63 6.94 -4.52
C LEU A 176 -9.47 7.85 -3.61
N ALA A 177 -8.85 8.51 -2.64
CA ALA A 177 -9.55 9.50 -1.82
C ALA A 177 -10.02 10.70 -2.65
N THR A 178 -9.26 11.10 -3.66
CA THR A 178 -9.66 12.16 -4.59
C THR A 178 -10.84 11.71 -5.46
N LEU A 179 -10.82 10.49 -5.99
CA LEU A 179 -11.95 9.93 -6.74
C LEU A 179 -13.21 9.83 -5.87
N MET A 180 -13.07 9.45 -4.61
CA MET A 180 -14.19 9.39 -3.67
C MET A 180 -14.79 10.79 -3.41
N ARG A 181 -13.95 11.82 -3.20
CA ARG A 181 -14.43 13.21 -3.04
C ARG A 181 -15.13 13.73 -4.30
N LEU A 182 -14.60 13.42 -5.49
CA LEU A 182 -15.25 13.77 -6.76
C LEU A 182 -16.59 13.06 -6.92
N ALA A 183 -16.69 11.80 -6.51
CA ALA A 183 -17.92 11.03 -6.56
C ALA A 183 -19.04 11.60 -5.66
N ASP A 184 -18.71 12.31 -4.60
CA ASP A 184 -19.70 13.01 -3.75
C ASP A 184 -20.27 14.28 -4.40
N SER A 185 -19.75 14.71 -5.56
CA SER A 185 -20.30 15.84 -6.30
C SER A 185 -21.76 15.60 -6.71
N ALA A 186 -22.60 16.64 -6.61
CA ALA A 186 -23.97 16.61 -7.14
C ALA A 186 -24.01 16.59 -8.67
N LEU A 187 -22.94 17.05 -9.33
CA LEU A 187 -22.84 17.13 -10.78
C LEU A 187 -22.66 15.75 -11.41
N PRO A 188 -23.23 15.52 -12.60
CA PRO A 188 -22.90 14.33 -13.38
C PRO A 188 -21.43 14.37 -13.83
N LEU A 189 -20.72 13.25 -13.65
CA LEU A 189 -19.31 13.17 -13.99
C LEU A 189 -19.12 12.52 -15.37
N PRO A 190 -18.21 13.04 -16.22
CA PRO A 190 -17.94 12.50 -17.54
C PRO A 190 -17.06 11.24 -17.45
N THR A 191 -17.57 10.21 -16.77
CA THR A 191 -16.80 9.00 -16.45
C THR A 191 -16.76 7.96 -17.57
N ALA A 192 -17.59 8.09 -18.62
CA ALA A 192 -17.65 7.13 -19.72
C ALA A 192 -16.31 7.02 -20.49
N ALA A 193 -15.54 8.12 -20.56
CA ALA A 193 -14.23 8.14 -21.20
C ALA A 193 -13.08 7.60 -20.31
N LEU A 194 -13.33 7.30 -19.03
CA LEU A 194 -12.33 6.78 -18.08
C LEU A 194 -12.31 5.25 -18.15
N THR A 195 -11.67 4.74 -19.21
CA THR A 195 -11.67 3.31 -19.53
C THR A 195 -10.59 2.50 -18.79
N GLY A 196 -9.67 3.17 -18.09
CA GLY A 196 -8.60 2.50 -17.38
C GLY A 196 -9.14 1.54 -16.31
N THR A 197 -8.53 0.35 -16.23
CA THR A 197 -8.87 -0.68 -15.26
C THR A 197 -7.73 -0.81 -14.24
N ARG A 198 -8.07 -0.99 -12.97
CA ARG A 198 -7.11 -1.05 -11.86
C ARG A 198 -7.35 -2.27 -10.99
N SER A 199 -6.27 -2.97 -10.66
CA SER A 199 -6.27 -3.78 -9.46
C SER A 199 -6.28 -2.85 -8.24
N LEU A 200 -7.05 -3.23 -7.25
CA LEU A 200 -7.14 -2.61 -5.93
C LEU A 200 -6.89 -3.69 -4.88
N ILE A 201 -6.77 -3.28 -3.62
CA ILE A 201 -6.75 -4.18 -2.48
C ILE A 201 -7.27 -3.43 -1.24
N SER A 202 -8.02 -4.10 -0.38
CA SER A 202 -8.41 -3.52 0.91
C SER A 202 -7.24 -3.53 1.91
N ALA A 203 -7.24 -2.59 2.86
CA ALA A 203 -6.24 -2.61 3.93
C ALA A 203 -6.36 -3.86 4.81
N SER A 204 -7.56 -4.43 4.95
CA SER A 204 -7.80 -5.71 5.63
C SER A 204 -7.18 -6.88 4.87
N ALA A 205 -7.36 -6.95 3.55
CA ALA A 205 -6.76 -7.98 2.71
C ALA A 205 -5.22 -7.91 2.72
N VAL A 206 -4.62 -6.70 2.79
CA VAL A 206 -3.18 -6.54 3.00
C VAL A 206 -2.76 -7.13 4.34
N ALA A 207 -3.51 -6.87 5.42
CA ALA A 207 -3.21 -7.43 6.74
C ALA A 207 -3.33 -8.96 6.75
N ALA A 208 -4.33 -9.52 6.08
CA ALA A 208 -4.47 -10.97 5.90
C ALA A 208 -3.29 -11.57 5.10
N ALA A 209 -2.82 -10.88 4.05
CA ALA A 209 -1.64 -11.29 3.28
C ALA A 209 -0.37 -11.29 4.15
N VAL A 210 -0.17 -10.24 4.95
CA VAL A 210 0.94 -10.17 5.91
C VAL A 210 0.89 -11.32 6.89
N LEU A 211 -0.26 -11.55 7.53
CA LEU A 211 -0.45 -12.65 8.48
C LEU A 211 -0.15 -14.01 7.81
N ARG A 212 -0.66 -14.23 6.60
CA ARG A 212 -0.37 -15.47 5.84
C ARG A 212 1.12 -15.65 5.59
N LEU A 213 1.81 -14.59 5.15
CA LEU A 213 3.25 -14.66 4.90
C LEU A 213 4.08 -14.84 6.18
N LEU A 214 3.61 -14.37 7.34
CA LEU A 214 4.28 -14.62 8.62
C LEU A 214 4.09 -16.05 9.12
N THR A 215 2.95 -16.69 8.83
CA THR A 215 2.57 -17.98 9.43
C THR A 215 2.72 -19.19 8.50
N LYS A 216 2.91 -18.99 7.18
CA LYS A 216 3.04 -20.13 6.26
C LYS A 216 4.23 -21.04 6.64
N PRO A 217 4.10 -22.37 6.54
CA PRO A 217 5.18 -23.29 6.93
C PRO A 217 6.35 -23.35 5.95
N THR A 218 6.11 -22.97 4.69
CA THR A 218 7.12 -23.05 3.62
C THR A 218 8.00 -21.81 3.57
N PRO A 219 9.20 -21.84 2.99
CA PRO A 219 10.06 -20.68 2.78
C PRO A 219 9.35 -19.57 2.00
N LEU A 220 9.78 -18.32 2.22
CA LEU A 220 9.28 -17.19 1.46
C LEU A 220 9.89 -17.14 0.05
N ARG A 221 9.10 -16.67 -0.92
CA ARG A 221 9.65 -16.12 -2.15
C ARG A 221 10.09 -14.68 -1.88
N PRO A 222 11.10 -14.17 -2.59
CA PRO A 222 11.62 -12.81 -2.31
C PRO A 222 10.63 -11.70 -2.60
N ILE A 223 9.71 -11.90 -3.54
CA ILE A 223 8.73 -10.90 -3.98
C ILE A 223 7.36 -11.58 -4.10
N TYR A 224 6.33 -10.85 -3.67
CA TYR A 224 4.93 -11.19 -3.87
C TYR A 224 4.17 -9.97 -4.37
N LEU A 225 3.19 -10.19 -5.23
CA LEU A 225 2.17 -9.21 -5.60
C LEU A 225 0.86 -9.54 -4.89
N ALA A 226 0.18 -8.53 -4.36
CA ALA A 226 -1.18 -8.68 -3.86
C ALA A 226 -2.16 -7.88 -4.72
N GLY A 227 -3.41 -8.29 -4.75
CA GLY A 227 -4.47 -7.60 -5.46
C GLY A 227 -5.79 -8.36 -5.34
N ASP A 228 -6.90 -7.64 -5.37
CA ASP A 228 -8.22 -8.26 -5.38
C ASP A 228 -8.41 -9.08 -6.66
N ARG A 229 -9.28 -10.07 -6.59
CA ARG A 229 -9.48 -11.02 -7.69
C ARG A 229 -9.99 -10.35 -8.97
N ARG A 230 -10.79 -9.29 -8.81
CA ARG A 230 -11.41 -8.57 -9.94
C ARG A 230 -10.87 -7.14 -10.01
N PRO A 231 -10.08 -6.81 -11.03
CA PRO A 231 -9.76 -5.43 -11.34
C PRO A 231 -11.03 -4.64 -11.67
N ALA A 232 -11.06 -3.35 -11.29
CA ALA A 232 -12.22 -2.49 -11.51
C ALA A 232 -11.89 -1.34 -12.48
N ALA A 233 -12.81 -1.02 -13.38
CA ALA A 233 -12.69 0.17 -14.20
C ALA A 233 -12.83 1.44 -13.34
N ILE A 234 -12.11 2.51 -13.70
CA ILE A 234 -12.20 3.79 -12.98
C ILE A 234 -13.66 4.29 -12.91
N SER A 235 -14.43 4.09 -13.98
CA SER A 235 -15.84 4.42 -14.00
C SER A 235 -16.69 3.58 -13.04
N GLU A 236 -16.35 2.31 -12.82
CA GLU A 236 -17.02 1.42 -11.85
C GLU A 236 -16.68 1.84 -10.41
N ILE A 237 -15.41 2.20 -10.15
CA ILE A 237 -14.95 2.73 -8.85
C ILE A 237 -15.73 3.99 -8.48
N ILE A 238 -15.84 4.95 -9.40
CA ILE A 238 -16.61 6.18 -9.18
C ILE A 238 -18.09 5.86 -8.97
N ALA A 239 -18.67 4.95 -9.75
CA ALA A 239 -20.05 4.53 -9.60
C ALA A 239 -20.31 3.85 -8.25
N ALA A 240 -19.38 3.05 -7.74
CA ALA A 240 -19.47 2.44 -6.42
C ALA A 240 -19.48 3.51 -5.31
N PHE A 241 -18.57 4.47 -5.34
CA PHE A 241 -18.58 5.58 -4.39
C PHE A 241 -19.88 6.38 -4.47
N ARG A 242 -20.40 6.69 -5.68
CA ARG A 242 -21.68 7.40 -5.84
C ARG A 242 -22.85 6.64 -5.22
N ARG A 243 -22.92 5.31 -5.41
CA ARG A 243 -23.93 4.48 -4.75
C ARG A 243 -23.85 4.59 -3.23
N GLY A 244 -22.65 4.55 -2.66
CA GLY A 244 -22.44 4.73 -1.23
C GLY A 244 -22.91 6.08 -0.70
N PHE A 245 -22.76 7.15 -1.46
CA PHE A 245 -23.28 8.49 -1.15
C PHE A 245 -24.78 8.69 -1.44
N GLY A 246 -25.50 7.64 -1.86
CA GLY A 246 -26.91 7.77 -2.27
C GLY A 246 -27.10 8.60 -3.56
N ARG A 247 -26.04 8.78 -4.37
CA ARG A 247 -26.11 9.56 -5.59
C ARG A 247 -26.31 8.66 -6.81
N PRO A 248 -27.13 9.09 -7.78
CA PRO A 248 -27.31 8.29 -8.99
C PRO A 248 -26.00 8.15 -9.76
N PRO A 249 -25.69 6.94 -10.27
CA PRO A 249 -24.47 6.68 -11.05
C PRO A 249 -24.62 7.21 -12.49
N ARG A 250 -24.96 8.50 -12.63
CA ARG A 250 -25.15 9.14 -13.94
C ARG A 250 -23.80 9.23 -14.65
N ARG A 251 -23.65 8.46 -15.71
CA ARG A 251 -22.50 8.51 -16.61
C ARG A 251 -22.86 9.47 -17.75
N VAL A 252 -22.15 10.58 -17.87
CA VAL A 252 -22.24 11.44 -19.04
C VAL A 252 -21.24 10.90 -20.08
N ALA A 253 -21.75 10.59 -21.25
CA ALA A 253 -20.93 10.19 -22.37
C ALA A 253 -20.31 11.45 -23.00
N VAL A 254 -19.07 11.76 -22.62
CA VAL A 254 -18.25 12.77 -23.29
C VAL A 254 -17.18 12.04 -24.08
N PRO A 255 -16.97 12.37 -25.36
CA PRO A 255 -15.92 11.76 -26.16
C PRO A 255 -14.54 11.95 -25.49
N ALA A 256 -13.67 10.92 -25.58
CA ALA A 256 -12.36 10.95 -24.96
C ALA A 256 -11.42 12.01 -25.56
N ALA A 257 -11.54 12.29 -26.86
CA ALA A 257 -10.65 13.21 -27.56
C ALA A 257 -10.67 14.65 -27.02
N PRO A 258 -11.83 15.34 -26.85
CA PRO A 258 -11.86 16.67 -26.27
C PRO A 258 -11.40 16.68 -24.79
N MET A 259 -11.70 15.63 -24.01
CA MET A 259 -11.24 15.54 -22.63
C MET A 259 -9.71 15.41 -22.54
N ARG A 260 -9.10 14.60 -23.42
CA ARG A 260 -7.64 14.47 -23.52
C ARG A 260 -7.00 15.79 -23.89
N MET A 261 -7.56 16.47 -24.89
CA MET A 261 -7.07 17.77 -25.35
C MET A 261 -7.14 18.80 -24.22
N ALA A 262 -8.26 18.91 -23.53
CA ALA A 262 -8.40 19.79 -22.37
C ALA A 262 -7.41 19.42 -21.26
N ALA A 263 -7.27 18.14 -20.90
CA ALA A 263 -6.30 17.70 -19.91
C ALA A 263 -4.87 18.09 -20.28
N THR A 264 -4.49 18.00 -21.54
CA THR A 264 -3.17 18.39 -22.04
C THR A 264 -2.98 19.91 -21.94
N LEU A 265 -3.97 20.70 -22.39
CA LEU A 265 -3.91 22.18 -22.34
C LEU A 265 -3.78 22.72 -20.90
N PHE A 266 -4.45 22.05 -19.94
CA PHE A 266 -4.37 22.43 -18.53
C PHE A 266 -3.22 21.73 -17.76
N GLY A 267 -2.24 21.15 -18.45
CA GLY A 267 -1.09 20.49 -17.82
C GLY A 267 -1.44 19.20 -17.05
N LYS A 268 -2.63 18.62 -17.29
CA LYS A 268 -3.13 17.39 -16.62
C LYS A 268 -2.98 16.13 -17.48
N GLY A 269 -2.15 16.17 -18.53
CA GLY A 269 -1.96 15.03 -19.43
C GLY A 269 -1.54 13.74 -18.73
N ARG A 270 -0.62 13.80 -17.77
CA ARG A 270 -0.23 12.63 -16.95
C ARG A 270 -1.38 12.07 -16.11
N ALA A 271 -2.21 12.94 -15.54
CA ALA A 271 -3.39 12.51 -14.78
C ALA A 271 -4.40 11.81 -15.71
N TRP A 272 -4.59 12.34 -16.92
CA TRP A 272 -5.43 11.68 -17.93
C TRP A 272 -4.90 10.29 -18.30
N GLN A 273 -3.61 10.16 -18.60
CA GLN A 273 -2.97 8.87 -18.88
C GLN A 273 -3.16 7.90 -17.71
N ALA A 274 -2.93 8.37 -16.48
CA ALA A 274 -3.16 7.56 -15.29
C ALA A 274 -4.62 7.09 -15.13
N LEU A 275 -5.62 7.84 -15.57
CA LEU A 275 -7.04 7.47 -15.49
C LEU A 275 -7.49 6.54 -16.63
N THR A 276 -6.75 6.50 -17.74
CA THR A 276 -7.09 5.69 -18.92
C THR A 276 -6.21 4.45 -19.09
N ALA A 277 -5.06 4.40 -18.43
CA ALA A 277 -4.18 3.23 -18.41
C ALA A 277 -4.82 2.04 -17.66
N THR A 278 -4.50 0.83 -18.08
CA THR A 278 -4.95 -0.41 -17.44
C THR A 278 -3.79 -1.07 -16.69
N GLN A 279 -3.93 -1.26 -15.37
CA GLN A 279 -2.89 -1.87 -14.52
C GLN A 279 -3.50 -3.02 -13.72
N ILE A 280 -3.17 -4.22 -14.11
CA ILE A 280 -3.71 -5.46 -13.54
C ILE A 280 -2.58 -6.19 -12.82
N CYS A 281 -2.71 -6.36 -11.52
CA CYS A 281 -1.80 -7.17 -10.72
C CYS A 281 -2.23 -8.63 -10.77
N ASP A 282 -1.29 -9.53 -10.99
CA ASP A 282 -1.53 -10.96 -10.86
C ASP A 282 -1.16 -11.44 -9.45
N PRO A 283 -2.13 -11.76 -8.58
CA PRO A 283 -1.87 -12.24 -7.23
C PRO A 283 -1.69 -13.77 -7.16
N SER A 284 -1.57 -14.47 -8.27
CA SER A 284 -1.61 -15.94 -8.35
C SER A 284 -0.54 -16.60 -7.48
N LEU A 285 0.68 -16.04 -7.41
CA LEU A 285 1.74 -16.57 -6.56
C LEU A 285 1.34 -16.50 -5.08
N LEU A 286 0.87 -15.34 -4.60
CA LEU A 286 0.44 -15.19 -3.22
C LEU A 286 -0.80 -16.05 -2.90
N ALA A 287 -1.71 -16.18 -3.86
CA ALA A 287 -2.87 -17.06 -3.73
C ALA A 287 -2.47 -18.54 -3.63
N SER A 288 -1.47 -18.99 -4.39
CA SER A 288 -0.93 -20.35 -4.29
C SER A 288 -0.29 -20.65 -2.92
N GLU A 289 0.13 -19.61 -2.21
CA GLU A 289 0.63 -19.70 -0.84
C GLU A 289 -0.50 -19.76 0.22
N GLY A 290 -1.76 -19.78 -0.21
CA GLY A 290 -2.95 -19.90 0.64
C GLY A 290 -3.54 -18.59 1.12
N TRP A 291 -3.17 -17.45 0.54
CA TRP A 291 -3.91 -16.20 0.71
C TRP A 291 -5.10 -16.15 -0.25
N VAL A 292 -6.24 -15.63 0.21
CA VAL A 292 -7.46 -15.56 -0.61
C VAL A 292 -7.73 -14.12 -1.02
N PRO A 293 -7.66 -13.78 -2.33
CA PRO A 293 -8.03 -12.46 -2.81
C PRO A 293 -9.51 -12.17 -2.58
N GLU A 294 -9.85 -10.94 -2.20
CA GLU A 294 -11.23 -10.47 -2.07
C GLU A 294 -11.91 -10.36 -3.44
N THR A 295 -13.24 -10.47 -3.46
CA THR A 295 -14.05 -10.48 -4.70
C THR A 295 -15.07 -9.35 -4.77
N ASP A 296 -15.34 -8.68 -3.67
CA ASP A 296 -16.41 -7.70 -3.45
C ASP A 296 -15.92 -6.25 -3.35
N THR A 297 -14.77 -5.95 -3.94
CA THR A 297 -14.10 -4.63 -3.91
C THR A 297 -15.07 -3.46 -4.15
N LEU A 298 -15.95 -3.55 -5.16
CA LEU A 298 -16.88 -2.46 -5.49
C LEU A 298 -17.94 -2.24 -4.41
N GLU A 299 -18.36 -3.29 -3.70
CA GLU A 299 -19.28 -3.16 -2.57
C GLU A 299 -18.57 -2.55 -1.36
N GLN A 300 -17.35 -2.97 -1.08
CA GLN A 300 -16.53 -2.38 -0.02
C GLN A 300 -16.27 -0.88 -0.26
N LEU A 301 -16.05 -0.46 -1.50
CA LEU A 301 -15.92 0.96 -1.86
C LEU A 301 -17.23 1.74 -1.64
N ALA A 302 -18.37 1.14 -1.97
CA ALA A 302 -19.67 1.75 -1.72
C ALA A 302 -19.94 1.88 -0.22
N GLU A 303 -19.66 0.84 0.56
CA GLU A 303 -19.80 0.87 2.02
C GLU A 303 -18.88 1.92 2.67
N LEU A 304 -17.63 2.01 2.20
CA LEU A 304 -16.69 3.04 2.66
C LEU A 304 -17.24 4.45 2.44
N ALA A 305 -17.80 4.71 1.27
CA ALA A 305 -18.42 6.01 0.96
C ALA A 305 -19.64 6.27 1.84
N ARG A 306 -20.49 5.27 2.11
CA ARG A 306 -21.66 5.35 2.99
C ARG A 306 -21.25 5.74 4.42
N ARG A 307 -20.22 5.08 4.97
CA ARG A 307 -19.70 5.39 6.32
C ARG A 307 -19.12 6.80 6.41
N ASN A 308 -18.38 7.23 5.38
CA ASN A 308 -17.84 8.60 5.33
C ASN A 308 -18.97 9.66 5.30
N HIS A 309 -20.04 9.40 4.54
CA HIS A 309 -21.19 10.31 4.46
C HIS A 309 -21.91 10.44 5.81
N SER A 310 -22.16 9.31 6.48
CA SER A 310 -22.82 9.29 7.80
C SER A 310 -21.99 10.03 8.86
N ARG A 311 -20.66 9.86 8.88
CA ARG A 311 -19.78 10.59 9.80
C ARG A 311 -19.76 12.09 9.53
N ALA A 312 -19.74 12.51 8.28
CA ALA A 312 -19.79 13.92 7.91
C ALA A 312 -21.13 14.58 8.30
N ALA A 313 -22.22 13.81 8.25
CA ALA A 313 -23.55 14.26 8.70
C ALA A 313 -23.64 14.39 10.23
N GLN A 314 -22.98 13.51 10.98
CA GLN A 314 -22.93 13.56 12.46
C GLN A 314 -22.00 14.65 13.02
N ALA A 315 -21.03 15.11 12.23
CA ALA A 315 -20.07 16.15 12.63
C ALA A 315 -20.55 17.59 12.33
N ARG A 316 -21.71 17.76 11.70
CA ARG A 316 -22.38 19.03 11.41
C ARG A 316 -23.48 19.31 12.43
#